data_6fe262c26c07c09c0bbfa61cea1939e2
#
_entry.id   6fe262c26c07c09c0bbfa61cea1939e2
#
_cell.length_a   1.000
_cell.length_b   1.000
_cell.length_c   1.000
_cell.angle_alpha   90.00
_cell.angle_beta   90.00
_cell.angle_gamma   90.00
#
_symmetry.space_group_name_H-M   'P 1'
#
loop_
_entity.id
_entity.type
_entity.pdbx_description
1 polymer ?
#
loop_
_entity_poly.entity_id
_entity_poly.type
_entity_poly.pdbx_seq_one_letter_code
_entity_poly.pdbx_strand_id
1 'polypeptide(L)'
;VICIPPTWLLAAGATSVVAGASRPIDLGLKPLGFALIGAALVLGATPAWADQYRHAADNARVDCVVSSRDLTRIALVGDGFASVSKVSTGYPYNDFTVTNEPIRGDIYLSVPDGFAAQRLSFFATSKKGYVYKFACTIGGDEAEQIFVTNPALGLEKAGEWEARSGPRETAVRLIQAMATSATVDGYQLRQVAAAPTRIGDLSVRLIAEYRGAALVGKVLRIDNRGTKPASVRARDIAPSGTLALSVATPELAPGAATSVWLVGVAGEGAW
;
A
#
# COMPACT_ATOMS: atom_id res chain seq x y z
N VAL A 1 -14.52 -9.72 -32.33
CA VAL A 1 -13.73 -10.98 -32.38
C VAL A 1 -12.35 -10.61 -32.88
N ILE A 2 -11.36 -10.39 -32.00
CA ILE A 2 -9.93 -10.34 -32.40
C ILE A 2 -9.20 -11.16 -31.34
N CYS A 3 -8.73 -12.32 -31.76
CA CYS A 3 -7.81 -13.18 -31.02
C CYS A 3 -6.41 -12.60 -31.07
N ILE A 4 -5.77 -12.46 -29.92
CA ILE A 4 -4.33 -12.20 -29.77
C ILE A 4 -3.75 -13.40 -28.99
N PRO A 5 -2.74 -14.13 -29.52
CA PRO A 5 -2.15 -15.25 -28.81
C PRO A 5 -1.09 -14.81 -27.81
N PRO A 6 -0.88 -15.56 -26.72
CA PRO A 6 0.19 -15.29 -25.76
C PRO A 6 1.46 -16.05 -26.17
N THR A 7 2.49 -15.34 -26.59
CA THR A 7 3.84 -15.89 -26.73
C THR A 7 4.81 -15.05 -25.91
N TRP A 8 5.23 -15.57 -24.77
CA TRP A 8 6.53 -15.28 -24.15
C TRP A 8 6.81 -16.34 -23.07
N LEU A 9 7.24 -17.51 -23.52
CA LEU A 9 7.94 -18.51 -22.72
C LEU A 9 9.44 -18.31 -22.97
N LEU A 10 10.15 -17.66 -22.05
CA LEU A 10 11.60 -17.72 -21.99
C LEU A 10 12.00 -18.96 -21.18
N ALA A 11 12.44 -19.99 -21.89
CA ALA A 11 13.05 -21.19 -21.35
C ALA A 11 14.44 -20.82 -20.78
N ALA A 12 14.63 -20.95 -19.46
CA ALA A 12 15.95 -20.98 -18.85
C ALA A 12 16.55 -22.37 -19.08
N GLY A 13 17.48 -22.48 -20.02
CA GLY A 13 18.24 -23.69 -20.28
C GLY A 13 19.25 -23.94 -19.15
N ALA A 14 19.05 -25.02 -18.40
CA ALA A 14 20.06 -25.55 -17.49
C ALA A 14 21.11 -26.32 -18.33
N THR A 15 22.30 -25.77 -18.46
CA THR A 15 23.47 -26.49 -18.98
C THR A 15 24.10 -27.32 -17.87
N SER A 16 23.89 -28.62 -17.92
CA SER A 16 24.62 -29.60 -17.13
C SER A 16 26.05 -29.76 -17.69
N VAL A 17 27.04 -29.34 -16.91
CA VAL A 17 28.44 -29.56 -17.19
C VAL A 17 28.80 -30.99 -16.72
N VAL A 18 29.09 -31.87 -17.71
CA VAL A 18 29.65 -33.22 -17.47
C VAL A 18 31.11 -33.04 -17.03
N ALA A 19 31.42 -33.49 -15.82
CA ALA A 19 32.77 -33.52 -15.29
C ALA A 19 33.55 -34.67 -15.98
N GLY A 20 34.36 -34.32 -16.95
CA GLY A 20 35.40 -35.22 -17.50
C GLY A 20 36.64 -35.15 -16.60
N ALA A 21 37.06 -36.30 -16.08
CA ALA A 21 38.28 -36.47 -15.32
C ALA A 21 39.52 -36.25 -16.19
N SER A 22 40.29 -35.22 -15.96
CA SER A 22 41.66 -35.08 -16.46
C SER A 22 42.62 -34.80 -15.33
N ARG A 23 43.74 -35.51 -15.35
CA ARG A 23 44.83 -35.57 -14.34
C ARG A 23 45.44 -34.17 -14.07
N PRO A 24 45.84 -33.84 -12.85
CA PRO A 24 46.50 -32.58 -12.56
C PRO A 24 47.94 -32.58 -13.10
N ILE A 25 48.24 -31.58 -13.94
CA ILE A 25 49.60 -31.17 -14.26
C ILE A 25 49.96 -30.13 -13.20
N ASP A 26 50.95 -30.48 -12.39
CA ASP A 26 51.49 -29.66 -11.30
C ASP A 26 52.38 -28.57 -11.92
N LEU A 27 51.84 -27.37 -12.11
CA LEU A 27 52.54 -26.13 -12.44
C LEU A 27 52.39 -25.18 -11.28
N GLY A 28 53.44 -25.17 -10.45
CA GLY A 28 53.56 -24.31 -9.26
C GLY A 28 53.42 -22.82 -9.53
N LEU A 29 52.20 -22.32 -9.56
CA LEU A 29 51.90 -20.88 -9.49
C LEU A 29 51.01 -20.61 -8.27
N LYS A 30 51.56 -19.80 -7.36
CA LYS A 30 50.96 -19.39 -6.11
C LYS A 30 49.61 -18.69 -6.38
N PRO A 31 48.50 -19.02 -5.66
CA PRO A 31 47.22 -18.34 -5.81
C PRO A 31 47.17 -17.08 -4.95
N LEU A 32 47.73 -15.97 -5.44
CA LEU A 32 47.67 -14.67 -4.76
C LEU A 32 47.02 -13.56 -5.60
N GLY A 33 46.42 -13.88 -6.75
CA GLY A 33 45.90 -12.88 -7.69
C GLY A 33 44.41 -12.79 -7.87
N PHE A 34 43.59 -13.72 -7.38
CA PHE A 34 42.17 -13.78 -7.71
C PHE A 34 41.21 -13.26 -6.63
N ALA A 35 41.70 -12.91 -5.44
CA ALA A 35 40.87 -12.42 -4.32
C ALA A 35 40.57 -10.91 -4.38
N LEU A 36 41.18 -10.12 -5.26
CA LEU A 36 41.03 -8.65 -5.31
C LEU A 36 40.03 -8.13 -6.34
N ILE A 37 39.51 -8.97 -7.25
CA ILE A 37 38.54 -8.52 -8.29
C ILE A 37 37.08 -8.66 -7.82
N GLY A 38 36.80 -9.47 -6.80
CA GLY A 38 35.45 -9.64 -6.25
C GLY A 38 34.99 -8.55 -5.30
N ALA A 39 35.89 -7.75 -4.73
CA ALA A 39 35.56 -6.76 -3.72
C ALA A 39 35.22 -5.36 -4.27
N ALA A 40 35.47 -5.10 -5.55
CA ALA A 40 35.29 -3.77 -6.15
C ALA A 40 33.89 -3.49 -6.72
N LEU A 41 32.99 -4.46 -6.75
CA LEU A 41 31.66 -4.33 -7.37
C LEU A 41 30.51 -4.03 -6.38
N VAL A 42 30.80 -3.86 -5.09
CA VAL A 42 29.77 -3.61 -4.06
C VAL A 42 29.69 -2.15 -3.60
N LEU A 43 30.55 -1.27 -4.11
CA LEU A 43 30.69 0.11 -3.59
C LEU A 43 29.97 1.19 -4.40
N GLY A 44 28.98 0.87 -5.23
CA GLY A 44 28.33 1.85 -6.10
C GLY A 44 26.81 1.94 -6.06
N ALA A 45 26.13 1.33 -5.10
CA ALA A 45 24.70 1.57 -4.91
C ALA A 45 24.53 2.86 -4.08
N THR A 46 24.54 4.02 -4.74
CA THR A 46 23.93 5.22 -4.16
C THR A 46 22.46 4.89 -3.87
N PRO A 47 21.95 5.14 -2.66
CA PRO A 47 20.52 5.00 -2.42
C PRO A 47 19.80 5.95 -3.37
N ALA A 48 19.14 5.41 -4.40
CA ALA A 48 18.18 6.15 -5.17
C ALA A 48 17.08 6.55 -4.19
N TRP A 49 16.94 7.81 -3.88
CA TRP A 49 15.87 8.35 -3.08
C TRP A 49 14.60 8.19 -3.92
N ALA A 50 13.80 7.19 -3.55
CA ALA A 50 12.51 6.97 -4.18
C ALA A 50 11.49 7.97 -3.62
N ASP A 51 10.44 8.26 -4.39
CA ASP A 51 9.29 9.04 -3.94
C ASP A 51 8.86 8.65 -2.53
N GLN A 52 8.61 9.64 -1.68
CA GLN A 52 8.27 9.43 -0.28
C GLN A 52 6.74 9.41 -0.12
N TYR A 53 6.20 8.29 0.34
CA TYR A 53 4.78 8.16 0.65
C TYR A 53 4.57 8.27 2.16
N ARG A 54 3.69 9.20 2.59
CA ARG A 54 3.39 9.46 4.00
C ARG A 54 1.88 9.39 4.23
N HIS A 55 1.49 8.76 5.34
CA HIS A 55 0.11 8.78 5.82
C HIS A 55 0.02 9.75 6.99
N ALA A 56 -0.88 10.70 6.91
CA ALA A 56 -1.06 11.71 7.96
C ALA A 56 -2.54 12.07 8.11
N ALA A 57 -3.07 11.95 9.32
CA ALA A 57 -4.38 12.46 9.68
C ALA A 57 -4.33 13.98 9.88
N ASP A 58 -5.47 14.61 10.16
CA ASP A 58 -5.54 16.00 10.57
C ASP A 58 -4.69 16.26 11.81
N ASN A 59 -4.02 17.41 11.87
CA ASN A 59 -3.09 17.83 12.91
C ASN A 59 -1.88 16.91 13.13
N ALA A 60 -1.63 15.97 12.24
CA ALA A 60 -0.50 15.07 12.34
C ALA A 60 0.82 15.73 11.91
N ARG A 61 1.91 15.21 12.48
CA ARG A 61 3.26 15.49 12.02
C ARG A 61 3.61 14.60 10.82
N VAL A 62 4.17 15.22 9.80
CA VAL A 62 4.70 14.57 8.60
C VAL A 62 6.22 14.69 8.62
N ASP A 63 6.90 13.58 8.86
CA ASP A 63 8.35 13.52 8.75
C ASP A 63 8.76 13.25 7.30
N CYS A 64 9.73 14.02 6.78
CA CYS A 64 10.14 14.00 5.39
C CYS A 64 11.64 14.27 5.22
N VAL A 65 12.14 13.98 4.03
CA VAL A 65 13.45 14.39 3.57
C VAL A 65 13.27 15.35 2.40
N VAL A 66 13.98 16.45 2.39
CA VAL A 66 13.94 17.47 1.34
C VAL A 66 15.32 17.65 0.73
N SER A 67 15.35 17.95 -0.57
CA SER A 67 16.60 18.17 -1.29
C SER A 67 17.37 19.36 -0.71
N SER A 68 18.69 19.23 -0.65
CA SER A 68 19.61 20.30 -0.25
C SER A 68 19.93 21.29 -1.39
N ARG A 69 19.68 20.90 -2.65
CA ARG A 69 20.06 21.68 -3.83
C ARG A 69 18.96 21.88 -4.84
N ASP A 70 18.04 20.92 -4.93
CA ASP A 70 16.96 20.94 -5.91
C ASP A 70 15.61 21.16 -5.24
N LEU A 71 14.56 21.29 -6.04
CA LEU A 71 13.20 21.47 -5.54
C LEU A 71 12.65 20.17 -4.92
N THR A 72 11.98 20.33 -3.80
CA THR A 72 11.13 19.27 -3.24
C THR A 72 9.68 19.61 -3.47
N ARG A 73 8.95 18.70 -4.13
CA ARG A 73 7.51 18.80 -4.34
C ARG A 73 6.77 18.01 -3.26
N ILE A 74 5.77 18.62 -2.63
CA ILE A 74 4.87 17.97 -1.68
C ILE A 74 3.46 18.03 -2.25
N ALA A 75 2.85 16.87 -2.46
CA ALA A 75 1.51 16.71 -3.00
C ALA A 75 0.58 16.02 -1.99
N LEU A 76 -0.65 16.49 -1.89
CA LEU A 76 -1.69 15.87 -1.06
C LEU A 76 -2.60 15.04 -1.96
N VAL A 77 -2.62 13.72 -1.73
CA VAL A 77 -3.39 12.78 -2.56
C VAL A 77 -4.89 12.94 -2.29
N GLY A 78 -5.64 13.34 -3.30
CA GLY A 78 -7.11 13.51 -3.23
C GLY A 78 -7.58 14.85 -2.64
N ASP A 79 -6.64 15.77 -2.36
CA ASP A 79 -6.91 17.15 -1.96
C ASP A 79 -5.76 18.03 -2.48
N GLY A 80 -5.68 19.29 -2.09
CA GLY A 80 -4.58 20.21 -2.38
C GLY A 80 -4.34 21.13 -1.20
N PHE A 81 -3.15 21.68 -1.09
CA PHE A 81 -2.87 22.71 -0.07
C PHE A 81 -3.45 24.06 -0.50
N ALA A 82 -4.04 24.75 0.46
CA ALA A 82 -4.59 26.11 0.29
C ALA A 82 -3.60 27.17 0.75
N SER A 83 -2.84 26.87 1.82
CA SER A 83 -1.90 27.82 2.40
C SER A 83 -0.75 27.12 3.13
N VAL A 84 0.36 27.84 3.25
CA VAL A 84 1.53 27.44 4.04
C VAL A 84 1.90 28.54 5.02
N SER A 85 2.39 28.15 6.19
CA SER A 85 2.84 29.05 7.24
C SER A 85 4.16 28.54 7.81
N LYS A 86 5.18 29.38 7.78
CA LYS A 86 6.49 29.12 8.40
C LYS A 86 6.95 30.30 9.21
N VAL A 87 7.86 30.05 10.14
CA VAL A 87 8.59 31.13 10.83
C VAL A 87 9.73 31.58 9.94
N SER A 88 9.83 32.88 9.70
CA SER A 88 10.99 33.46 9.03
C SER A 88 12.16 33.55 10.01
N THR A 89 13.36 33.21 9.56
CA THR A 89 14.58 33.32 10.36
C THR A 89 15.04 34.78 10.56
N GLY A 90 14.43 35.72 9.85
CA GLY A 90 14.82 37.13 9.82
C GLY A 90 16.05 37.40 8.94
N TYR A 91 16.69 36.38 8.39
CA TYR A 91 17.83 36.49 7.48
C TYR A 91 17.42 35.97 6.10
N PRO A 92 17.08 36.83 5.13
CA PRO A 92 16.53 36.41 3.83
C PRO A 92 17.48 35.55 3.01
N TYR A 93 18.78 35.62 3.26
CA TYR A 93 19.80 34.82 2.56
C TYR A 93 20.03 33.43 3.19
N ASN A 94 19.44 33.15 4.34
CA ASN A 94 19.59 31.87 5.04
C ASN A 94 18.24 31.35 5.54
N ASP A 95 17.23 31.43 4.70
CA ASP A 95 15.90 30.93 4.99
C ASP A 95 15.39 30.09 3.82
N PHE A 96 14.76 28.95 4.12
CA PHE A 96 14.16 28.12 3.10
C PHE A 96 12.88 28.76 2.55
N THR A 97 12.57 28.50 1.30
CA THR A 97 11.37 29.01 0.65
C THR A 97 10.33 27.91 0.52
N VAL A 98 9.09 28.24 0.85
CA VAL A 98 7.92 27.37 0.65
C VAL A 98 6.89 28.14 -0.17
N THR A 99 6.56 27.59 -1.33
CA THR A 99 5.59 28.19 -2.25
C THR A 99 4.42 27.24 -2.46
N ASN A 100 3.21 27.74 -2.28
CA ASN A 100 1.99 27.02 -2.63
C ASN A 100 1.64 27.28 -4.09
N GLU A 101 1.47 26.24 -4.89
CA GLU A 101 1.00 26.30 -6.26
C GLU A 101 -0.54 26.24 -6.25
N PRO A 102 -1.26 27.29 -6.68
CA PRO A 102 -2.70 27.41 -6.41
C PRO A 102 -3.58 26.50 -7.26
N ILE A 103 -3.12 26.06 -8.44
CA ILE A 103 -3.95 25.29 -9.38
C ILE A 103 -4.12 23.86 -8.85
N ARG A 104 -3.04 23.15 -8.68
CA ARG A 104 -3.04 21.78 -8.13
C ARG A 104 -3.12 21.77 -6.60
N GLY A 105 -2.58 22.82 -5.97
CA GLY A 105 -2.40 22.88 -4.53
C GLY A 105 -1.19 22.09 -4.06
N ASP A 106 -0.16 21.96 -4.90
CA ASP A 106 1.12 21.37 -4.49
C ASP A 106 1.97 22.41 -3.75
N ILE A 107 2.88 21.96 -2.92
CA ILE A 107 3.88 22.79 -2.26
C ILE A 107 5.24 22.52 -2.90
N TYR A 108 5.95 23.59 -3.26
CA TYR A 108 7.33 23.54 -3.69
C TYR A 108 8.22 24.15 -2.61
N LEU A 109 9.24 23.42 -2.21
CA LEU A 109 10.19 23.80 -1.18
C LEU A 109 11.59 23.85 -1.79
N SER A 110 12.31 24.95 -1.48
CA SER A 110 13.69 25.15 -1.87
C SER A 110 14.52 25.54 -0.65
N VAL A 111 15.69 24.92 -0.53
CA VAL A 111 16.66 25.20 0.52
C VAL A 111 17.82 25.98 -0.10
N PRO A 112 18.21 27.15 0.43
CA PRO A 112 19.35 27.90 -0.12
C PRO A 112 20.67 27.22 0.18
N ASP A 113 21.66 27.47 -0.68
CA ASP A 113 23.03 27.02 -0.44
C ASP A 113 23.57 27.54 0.91
N GLY A 114 24.18 26.64 1.67
CA GLY A 114 24.73 26.98 2.97
C GLY A 114 23.68 27.18 4.09
N PHE A 115 22.48 26.66 3.91
CA PHE A 115 21.46 26.67 4.98
C PHE A 115 21.99 26.00 6.25
N ALA A 116 22.02 26.74 7.36
CA ALA A 116 22.72 26.31 8.57
C ALA A 116 22.00 25.21 9.36
N ALA A 117 20.68 25.10 9.24
CA ALA A 117 19.91 24.11 9.96
C ALA A 117 19.81 22.78 9.18
N GLN A 118 19.92 21.66 9.89
CA GLN A 118 19.75 20.32 9.30
C GLN A 118 18.27 19.93 9.18
N ARG A 119 17.37 20.70 9.78
CA ARG A 119 15.93 20.46 9.79
C ARG A 119 15.16 21.74 9.56
N LEU A 120 14.03 21.58 8.91
CA LEU A 120 13.08 22.67 8.72
C LEU A 120 11.69 22.21 9.11
N SER A 121 10.82 23.16 9.48
CA SER A 121 9.45 22.88 9.80
C SER A 121 8.54 24.00 9.34
N PHE A 122 7.34 23.62 8.91
CA PHE A 122 6.28 24.55 8.53
C PHE A 122 4.92 23.87 8.70
N PHE A 123 3.86 24.65 8.68
CA PHE A 123 2.49 24.18 8.67
C PHE A 123 1.91 24.39 7.28
N ALA A 124 1.04 23.46 6.86
CA ALA A 124 0.26 23.59 5.65
C ALA A 124 -1.20 23.25 5.94
N THR A 125 -2.11 24.04 5.38
CA THR A 125 -3.56 23.81 5.48
C THR A 125 -4.07 23.40 4.12
N SER A 126 -4.85 22.31 4.08
CA SER A 126 -5.43 21.82 2.83
C SER A 126 -6.67 22.63 2.42
N LYS A 127 -7.13 22.48 1.15
CA LYS A 127 -8.35 23.09 0.65
C LYS A 127 -9.61 22.62 1.41
N LYS A 128 -9.55 21.40 1.98
CA LYS A 128 -10.60 20.85 2.85
C LYS A 128 -10.46 21.23 4.33
N GLY A 129 -9.46 22.04 4.70
CA GLY A 129 -9.27 22.56 6.06
C GLY A 129 -8.41 21.69 6.97
N TYR A 130 -7.86 20.57 6.50
CA TYR A 130 -6.92 19.75 7.29
C TYR A 130 -5.58 20.45 7.45
N VAL A 131 -4.99 20.37 8.64
CA VAL A 131 -3.70 20.97 8.97
C VAL A 131 -2.63 19.90 9.12
N TYR A 132 -1.45 20.14 8.54
CA TYR A 132 -0.30 19.24 8.65
C TYR A 132 0.92 20.01 9.14
N LYS A 133 1.66 19.41 10.08
CA LYS A 133 2.95 19.92 10.53
C LYS A 133 4.07 19.15 9.83
N PHE A 134 4.69 19.76 8.86
CA PHE A 134 5.88 19.19 8.22
C PHE A 134 7.11 19.39 9.09
N ALA A 135 7.91 18.33 9.24
CA ALA A 135 9.18 18.33 9.93
C ALA A 135 10.19 17.53 9.09
N CYS A 136 10.93 18.23 8.24
CA CYS A 136 11.78 17.61 7.25
C CYS A 136 13.25 17.73 7.65
N THR A 137 14.02 16.68 7.38
CA THR A 137 15.49 16.71 7.37
C THR A 137 15.97 17.06 5.98
N ILE A 138 17.07 17.80 5.90
CA ILE A 138 17.69 18.14 4.62
C ILE A 138 18.66 17.02 4.25
N GLY A 139 18.53 16.49 3.04
CA GLY A 139 19.39 15.39 2.56
C GLY A 139 19.17 15.10 1.08
N GLY A 140 20.23 14.61 0.43
CA GLY A 140 20.23 14.38 -1.01
C GLY A 140 20.39 15.67 -1.83
N ASP A 141 20.78 15.52 -3.08
CA ASP A 141 21.05 16.62 -4.01
C ASP A 141 20.06 16.66 -5.18
N GLU A 142 19.26 15.61 -5.34
CA GLU A 142 18.28 15.46 -6.43
C GLU A 142 16.89 15.95 -6.00
N ALA A 143 16.04 16.22 -6.99
CA ALA A 143 14.64 16.60 -6.74
C ALA A 143 13.88 15.50 -6.02
N GLU A 144 13.13 15.88 -4.99
CA GLU A 144 12.36 14.95 -4.15
C GLU A 144 10.86 15.11 -4.37
N GLN A 145 10.11 14.03 -4.28
CA GLN A 145 8.66 14.05 -4.27
C GLN A 145 8.10 13.39 -3.00
N ILE A 146 7.19 14.09 -2.35
CA ILE A 146 6.53 13.63 -1.12
C ILE A 146 5.02 13.59 -1.38
N PHE A 147 4.44 12.39 -1.29
CA PHE A 147 3.00 12.18 -1.42
C PHE A 147 2.39 11.95 -0.04
N VAL A 148 1.51 12.84 0.37
CA VAL A 148 0.80 12.74 1.66
C VAL A 148 -0.61 12.23 1.41
N THR A 149 -1.01 11.17 2.10
CA THR A 149 -2.36 10.61 2.05
C THR A 149 -3.05 10.79 3.39
N ASN A 150 -4.20 11.46 3.40
CA ASN A 150 -5.05 11.56 4.59
C ASN A 150 -6.12 10.46 4.56
N PRO A 151 -6.13 9.54 5.55
CA PRO A 151 -7.14 8.49 5.60
C PRO A 151 -8.59 9.02 5.67
N ALA A 152 -8.81 10.20 6.24
CA ALA A 152 -10.14 10.82 6.31
C ALA A 152 -10.73 11.11 4.92
N LEU A 153 -9.90 11.48 3.95
CA LEU A 153 -10.34 11.70 2.56
C LEU A 153 -10.87 10.42 1.90
N GLY A 154 -10.28 9.27 2.24
CA GLY A 154 -10.79 7.99 1.81
C GLY A 154 -12.17 7.71 2.42
N LEU A 155 -12.33 7.91 3.72
CA LEU A 155 -13.61 7.69 4.41
C LEU A 155 -14.72 8.62 3.89
N GLU A 156 -14.42 9.87 3.57
CA GLU A 156 -15.40 10.77 2.92
C GLU A 156 -15.90 10.20 1.58
N LYS A 157 -15.00 9.77 0.70
CA LYS A 157 -15.35 9.15 -0.58
C LYS A 157 -16.14 7.85 -0.41
N ALA A 158 -15.75 7.02 0.57
CA ALA A 158 -16.51 5.82 0.91
C ALA A 158 -17.92 6.17 1.36
N GLY A 159 -18.09 7.18 2.23
CA GLY A 159 -19.40 7.66 2.69
C GLY A 159 -20.26 8.18 1.54
N GLU A 160 -19.69 8.94 0.60
CA GLU A 160 -20.38 9.38 -0.62
C GLU A 160 -20.83 8.18 -1.48
N TRP A 161 -20.00 7.15 -1.62
CA TRP A 161 -20.35 5.94 -2.35
C TRP A 161 -21.45 5.16 -1.65
N GLU A 162 -21.39 5.06 -0.32
CA GLU A 162 -22.37 4.38 0.52
C GLU A 162 -23.74 5.09 0.51
N ALA A 163 -23.75 6.42 0.45
CA ALA A 163 -24.96 7.24 0.44
C ALA A 163 -25.76 7.21 -0.89
N ARG A 164 -25.18 6.63 -1.97
CA ARG A 164 -25.87 6.58 -3.29
C ARG A 164 -27.08 5.65 -3.32
N SER A 165 -27.22 4.75 -2.36
CA SER A 165 -28.35 3.82 -2.26
C SER A 165 -28.60 3.41 -0.81
N GLY A 166 -29.72 2.73 -0.55
CA GLY A 166 -30.03 2.26 0.80
C GLY A 166 -29.00 1.25 1.34
N PRO A 167 -28.87 1.08 2.67
CA PRO A 167 -27.80 0.28 3.27
C PRO A 167 -27.74 -1.17 2.76
N ARG A 168 -28.88 -1.80 2.54
CA ARG A 168 -28.95 -3.19 2.02
C ARG A 168 -28.50 -3.28 0.57
N GLU A 169 -28.91 -2.34 -0.27
CA GLU A 169 -28.52 -2.30 -1.67
C GLU A 169 -27.01 -1.99 -1.79
N THR A 170 -26.50 -1.06 -1.00
CA THR A 170 -25.08 -0.76 -0.91
C THR A 170 -24.28 -1.98 -0.47
N ALA A 171 -24.77 -2.75 0.52
CA ALA A 171 -24.13 -3.99 0.95
C ALA A 171 -24.08 -5.05 -0.17
N VAL A 172 -25.12 -5.18 -0.97
CA VAL A 172 -25.13 -6.09 -2.15
C VAL A 172 -24.12 -5.63 -3.20
N ARG A 173 -24.08 -4.34 -3.50
CA ARG A 173 -23.06 -3.75 -4.42
C ARG A 173 -21.65 -3.99 -3.93
N LEU A 174 -21.40 -3.88 -2.62
CA LEU A 174 -20.10 -4.16 -2.03
C LEU A 174 -19.73 -5.66 -2.18
N ILE A 175 -20.69 -6.59 -1.99
CA ILE A 175 -20.47 -8.01 -2.25
C ILE A 175 -20.07 -8.25 -3.71
N GLN A 176 -20.75 -7.60 -4.66
CA GLN A 176 -20.43 -7.72 -6.09
C GLN A 176 -19.01 -7.23 -6.39
N ALA A 177 -18.60 -6.10 -5.81
CA ALA A 177 -17.25 -5.59 -5.95
C ALA A 177 -16.21 -6.55 -5.35
N MET A 178 -16.45 -7.09 -4.15
CA MET A 178 -15.58 -8.08 -3.50
C MET A 178 -15.46 -9.38 -4.31
N ALA A 179 -16.57 -9.87 -4.89
CA ALA A 179 -16.59 -11.10 -5.67
C ALA A 179 -15.78 -10.99 -6.98
N THR A 180 -15.70 -9.78 -7.54
CA THR A 180 -14.88 -9.47 -8.72
C THR A 180 -13.51 -8.93 -8.39
N SER A 181 -13.16 -8.83 -7.10
CA SER A 181 -11.93 -8.19 -6.63
C SER A 181 -11.75 -6.76 -7.13
N ALA A 182 -12.85 -6.05 -7.34
CA ALA A 182 -12.85 -4.66 -7.79
C ALA A 182 -12.48 -3.70 -6.65
N THR A 183 -11.82 -2.61 -7.01
CA THR A 183 -11.60 -1.48 -6.10
C THR A 183 -12.90 -0.69 -5.93
N VAL A 184 -13.18 -0.27 -4.71
CA VAL A 184 -14.33 0.59 -4.39
C VAL A 184 -13.79 1.93 -3.92
N ASP A 185 -14.29 3.02 -4.49
CA ASP A 185 -13.84 4.37 -4.19
C ASP A 185 -13.91 4.67 -2.69
N GLY A 186 -12.78 5.07 -2.14
CA GLY A 186 -12.65 5.43 -0.75
C GLY A 186 -12.53 4.26 0.23
N TYR A 187 -12.78 3.03 -0.19
CA TYR A 187 -12.59 1.86 0.66
C TYR A 187 -11.11 1.50 0.81
N GLN A 188 -10.73 1.20 2.03
CA GLN A 188 -9.42 0.63 2.32
C GLN A 188 -9.49 -0.88 2.16
N LEU A 189 -8.73 -1.43 1.21
CA LEU A 189 -8.58 -2.87 1.03
C LEU A 189 -7.35 -3.35 1.80
N ARG A 190 -7.57 -4.23 2.78
CA ARG A 190 -6.52 -4.91 3.53
C ARG A 190 -6.54 -6.40 3.24
N GLN A 191 -5.47 -6.90 2.65
CA GLN A 191 -5.26 -8.34 2.57
C GLN A 191 -4.81 -8.87 3.95
N VAL A 192 -5.38 -9.98 4.38
CA VAL A 192 -5.17 -10.53 5.71
C VAL A 192 -4.55 -11.93 5.60
N ALA A 193 -3.38 -12.09 6.17
CA ALA A 193 -2.71 -13.39 6.30
C ALA A 193 -2.99 -14.03 7.68
N ALA A 194 -4.29 -14.10 8.07
CA ALA A 194 -4.68 -14.70 9.33
C ALA A 194 -4.54 -16.23 9.29
N ALA A 195 -4.18 -16.81 10.43
CA ALA A 195 -4.25 -18.27 10.61
C ALA A 195 -5.70 -18.74 10.47
N PRO A 196 -5.94 -19.91 9.86
CA PRO A 196 -7.29 -20.42 9.71
C PRO A 196 -7.85 -20.87 11.07
N THR A 197 -9.13 -20.56 11.29
CA THR A 197 -9.88 -21.06 12.45
C THR A 197 -10.64 -22.32 12.05
N ARG A 198 -10.60 -23.37 12.89
CA ARG A 198 -11.35 -24.59 12.68
C ARG A 198 -12.72 -24.51 13.35
N ILE A 199 -13.75 -24.89 12.60
CA ILE A 199 -15.14 -25.02 13.08
C ILE A 199 -15.62 -26.41 12.62
N GLY A 200 -15.51 -27.42 13.47
CA GLY A 200 -15.74 -28.81 13.07
C GLY A 200 -14.75 -29.23 11.97
N ASP A 201 -15.29 -29.73 10.86
CA ASP A 201 -14.52 -30.15 9.69
C ASP A 201 -14.19 -28.99 8.75
N LEU A 202 -14.71 -27.80 9.01
CA LEU A 202 -14.44 -26.61 8.19
C LEU A 202 -13.23 -25.83 8.72
N SER A 203 -12.43 -25.35 7.80
CA SER A 203 -11.32 -24.44 8.04
C SER A 203 -11.64 -23.08 7.43
N VAL A 204 -11.85 -22.07 8.26
CA VAL A 204 -12.26 -20.71 7.86
C VAL A 204 -11.08 -19.78 7.95
N ARG A 205 -10.82 -19.01 6.89
CA ARG A 205 -9.74 -18.01 6.83
C ARG A 205 -10.27 -16.70 6.29
N LEU A 206 -9.95 -15.61 6.97
CA LEU A 206 -10.14 -14.25 6.44
C LEU A 206 -9.04 -13.96 5.41
N ILE A 207 -9.44 -13.60 4.19
CA ILE A 207 -8.55 -13.32 3.05
C ILE A 207 -8.37 -11.82 2.86
N ALA A 208 -9.47 -11.07 2.92
CA ALA A 208 -9.44 -9.63 2.72
C ALA A 208 -10.54 -8.93 3.52
N GLU A 209 -10.28 -7.68 3.85
CA GLU A 209 -11.22 -6.77 4.49
C GLU A 209 -11.31 -5.48 3.68
N TYR A 210 -12.53 -5.07 3.37
CA TYR A 210 -12.89 -3.81 2.74
C TYR A 210 -13.51 -2.90 3.79
N ARG A 211 -12.83 -1.82 4.15
CA ARG A 211 -13.29 -0.90 5.18
C ARG A 211 -13.69 0.44 4.55
N GLY A 212 -14.98 0.73 4.61
CA GLY A 212 -15.57 2.00 4.21
C GLY A 212 -15.85 2.93 5.39
N ALA A 213 -16.77 3.88 5.20
CA ALA A 213 -17.17 4.84 6.23
C ALA A 213 -18.10 4.20 7.28
N ALA A 214 -19.19 3.60 6.83
CA ALA A 214 -20.18 2.93 7.67
C ALA A 214 -20.22 1.42 7.49
N LEU A 215 -19.67 0.89 6.40
CA LEU A 215 -19.72 -0.53 6.07
C LEU A 215 -18.35 -1.20 6.12
N VAL A 216 -18.34 -2.46 6.52
CA VAL A 216 -17.17 -3.35 6.43
C VAL A 216 -17.53 -4.59 5.64
N GLY A 217 -16.75 -4.88 4.61
CA GLY A 217 -16.83 -6.12 3.86
C GLY A 217 -15.72 -7.09 4.25
N LYS A 218 -16.01 -8.37 4.39
CA LYS A 218 -15.04 -9.43 4.66
C LYS A 218 -15.13 -10.53 3.61
N VAL A 219 -13.99 -10.95 3.11
CA VAL A 219 -13.85 -12.08 2.19
C VAL A 219 -13.25 -13.24 2.96
N LEU A 220 -14.03 -14.32 3.09
CA LEU A 220 -13.58 -15.53 3.74
C LEU A 220 -13.35 -16.63 2.70
N ARG A 221 -12.37 -17.47 2.96
CA ARG A 221 -12.21 -18.78 2.34
C ARG A 221 -12.57 -19.86 3.34
N ILE A 222 -13.43 -20.80 2.94
CA ILE A 222 -13.83 -21.94 3.74
C ILE A 222 -13.43 -23.22 3.00
N ASP A 223 -12.58 -24.04 3.63
CA ASP A 223 -12.14 -25.34 3.11
C ASP A 223 -12.79 -26.46 3.93
N ASN A 224 -13.39 -27.44 3.28
CA ASN A 224 -13.84 -28.69 3.94
C ASN A 224 -12.65 -29.64 4.12
N ARG A 225 -12.19 -29.78 5.35
CA ARG A 225 -11.06 -30.64 5.74
C ARG A 225 -11.52 -32.02 6.24
N GLY A 226 -12.84 -32.25 6.26
CA GLY A 226 -13.43 -33.53 6.63
C GLY A 226 -13.45 -34.51 5.47
N THR A 227 -13.90 -35.74 5.78
CA THR A 227 -14.05 -36.84 4.83
C THR A 227 -15.47 -36.96 4.26
N LYS A 228 -16.40 -36.12 4.74
CA LYS A 228 -17.81 -36.10 4.33
C LYS A 228 -18.15 -34.74 3.68
N PRO A 229 -19.15 -34.70 2.80
CA PRO A 229 -19.71 -33.43 2.32
C PRO A 229 -20.16 -32.55 3.48
N ALA A 230 -19.95 -31.24 3.36
CA ALA A 230 -20.31 -30.23 4.34
C ALA A 230 -21.12 -29.10 3.68
N SER A 231 -22.12 -28.56 4.37
CA SER A 231 -22.92 -27.43 3.89
C SER A 231 -22.54 -26.16 4.64
N VAL A 232 -22.29 -25.09 3.89
CA VAL A 232 -21.98 -23.75 4.41
C VAL A 232 -23.25 -22.90 4.35
N ARG A 233 -23.97 -22.81 5.48
CA ARG A 233 -25.24 -22.08 5.55
C ARG A 233 -25.02 -20.68 6.12
N ALA A 234 -25.71 -19.68 5.56
CA ALA A 234 -25.61 -18.28 5.98
C ALA A 234 -25.79 -18.10 7.49
N ARG A 235 -26.78 -18.79 8.09
CA ARG A 235 -27.08 -18.72 9.53
C ARG A 235 -25.94 -19.22 10.44
N ASP A 236 -25.08 -20.09 9.92
CA ASP A 236 -23.99 -20.70 10.71
C ASP A 236 -22.71 -19.85 10.70
N ILE A 237 -22.62 -18.90 9.75
CA ILE A 237 -21.41 -18.08 9.51
C ILE A 237 -21.65 -16.58 9.60
N ALA A 238 -22.91 -16.12 9.57
CA ALA A 238 -23.24 -14.70 9.65
C ALA A 238 -23.16 -14.20 11.10
N PRO A 239 -22.22 -13.31 11.46
CA PRO A 239 -22.23 -12.66 12.76
C PRO A 239 -23.43 -11.70 12.89
N SER A 240 -23.75 -11.29 14.13
CA SER A 240 -24.72 -10.22 14.37
C SER A 240 -24.30 -8.95 13.66
N GLY A 241 -25.24 -8.18 13.13
CA GLY A 241 -24.96 -6.96 12.35
C GLY A 241 -24.65 -7.22 10.87
N THR A 242 -24.76 -8.48 10.39
CA THR A 242 -24.64 -8.79 8.95
C THR A 242 -25.80 -8.20 8.16
N LEU A 243 -25.51 -7.32 7.21
CA LEU A 243 -26.48 -6.72 6.29
C LEU A 243 -26.70 -7.56 5.04
N ALA A 244 -25.62 -8.17 4.54
CA ALA A 244 -25.64 -9.04 3.37
C ALA A 244 -24.55 -10.11 3.46
N LEU A 245 -24.87 -11.28 2.88
CA LEU A 245 -23.96 -12.43 2.80
C LEU A 245 -24.17 -13.16 1.47
N SER A 246 -23.09 -13.62 0.89
CA SER A 246 -23.11 -14.49 -0.29
C SER A 246 -22.10 -15.62 -0.14
N VAL A 247 -22.46 -16.82 -0.60
CA VAL A 247 -21.61 -18.01 -0.63
C VAL A 247 -21.50 -18.47 -2.08
N ALA A 248 -20.30 -18.63 -2.60
CA ALA A 248 -20.10 -19.03 -3.99
C ALA A 248 -20.63 -20.46 -4.26
N THR A 249 -20.27 -21.39 -3.37
CA THR A 249 -20.70 -22.80 -3.46
C THR A 249 -21.06 -23.26 -2.06
N PRO A 250 -22.35 -23.41 -1.73
CA PRO A 250 -22.77 -23.75 -0.37
C PRO A 250 -22.52 -25.23 0.01
N GLU A 251 -22.48 -26.15 -0.95
CA GLU A 251 -22.23 -27.57 -0.70
C GLU A 251 -20.79 -27.92 -1.08
N LEU A 252 -19.99 -28.37 -0.11
CA LEU A 252 -18.58 -28.66 -0.25
C LEU A 252 -18.32 -30.16 -0.17
N ALA A 253 -17.86 -30.75 -1.23
CA ALA A 253 -17.27 -32.09 -1.19
C ALA A 253 -16.02 -32.14 -0.29
N PRO A 254 -15.58 -33.31 0.18
CA PRO A 254 -14.32 -33.46 0.89
C PRO A 254 -13.15 -32.82 0.14
N GLY A 255 -12.35 -31.97 0.79
CA GLY A 255 -11.23 -31.26 0.20
C GLY A 255 -11.61 -30.02 -0.66
N ALA A 256 -12.89 -29.80 -0.93
CA ALA A 256 -13.34 -28.61 -1.68
C ALA A 256 -13.30 -27.34 -0.82
N ALA A 257 -13.25 -26.19 -1.50
CA ALA A 257 -13.28 -24.88 -0.88
C ALA A 257 -14.29 -23.94 -1.53
N THR A 258 -14.77 -22.96 -0.76
CA THR A 258 -15.66 -21.91 -1.26
C THR A 258 -15.21 -20.54 -0.76
N SER A 259 -15.63 -19.49 -1.47
CA SER A 259 -15.52 -18.12 -1.02
C SER A 259 -16.84 -17.64 -0.42
N VAL A 260 -16.74 -16.86 0.64
CA VAL A 260 -17.88 -16.22 1.30
C VAL A 260 -17.61 -14.73 1.42
N TRP A 261 -18.59 -13.94 1.07
CA TRP A 261 -18.55 -12.49 1.18
C TRP A 261 -19.60 -12.04 2.20
N LEU A 262 -19.16 -11.26 3.17
CA LEU A 262 -19.97 -10.74 4.26
C LEU A 262 -19.88 -9.22 4.26
N VAL A 263 -20.98 -8.54 4.49
CA VAL A 263 -21.03 -7.09 4.70
C VAL A 263 -21.83 -6.79 5.94
N GLY A 264 -21.28 -5.96 6.81
CA GLY A 264 -21.92 -5.48 8.02
C GLY A 264 -21.60 -4.03 8.33
N VAL A 265 -22.16 -3.50 9.41
CA VAL A 265 -21.95 -2.13 9.88
C VAL A 265 -20.62 -2.03 10.62
N ALA A 266 -19.81 -1.02 10.30
CA ALA A 266 -18.54 -0.78 10.97
C ALA A 266 -18.73 -0.48 12.46
N GLY A 267 -17.97 -1.18 13.32
CA GLY A 267 -18.01 -0.97 14.77
C GLY A 267 -19.11 -1.73 15.51
N GLU A 268 -19.97 -2.47 14.83
CA GLU A 268 -20.99 -3.32 15.48
C GLU A 268 -20.53 -4.79 15.53
N GLY A 269 -20.58 -5.38 16.74
CA GLY A 269 -20.29 -6.80 16.93
C GLY A 269 -18.89 -7.21 16.49
N ALA A 270 -18.80 -8.18 15.60
CA ALA A 270 -17.54 -8.73 15.06
C ALA A 270 -17.00 -7.98 13.82
N TRP A 271 -17.53 -6.82 13.51
CA TRP A 271 -17.18 -6.03 12.32
C TRP A 271 -16.06 -5.02 12.55
#